data_262332e2fe64cdba7db6f98c623ad0e2
#
_entry.id   262332e2fe64cdba7db6f98c623ad0e2
#
_cell.length_a   1.000
_cell.length_b   1.000
_cell.length_c   1.000
_cell.angle_alpha   90.00
_cell.angle_beta   90.00
_cell.angle_gamma   90.00
#
_symmetry.space_group_name_H-M   'P 1'
#
loop_
_entity.id
_entity.type
_entity.pdbx_description
1 polymer ?
#
loop_
_entity_poly.entity_id
_entity_poly.type
_entity_poly.pdbx_seq_one_letter_code
_entity_poly.pdbx_strand_id
1 'polypeptide(L)'
;MNEKDQLWREEVSIFAADERYVNRRQFAKFLVLTSAGMFVGNLWILVRSWLTGQPAWPVQPVAKLNEIPVGGVKLFRYPGPQDPCILVRHGETEFAAYSQKCTHLSCAVYYSPGHGRLECPCHEGFFSVRDGRVLQGPPQRPLPRIVLERRGDQLVATGVDLQTEAS
;
A
#
# COMPACT_ATOMS: atom_id res chain seq x y z
N MET A 1 51.23 -38.56 2.45
CA MET A 1 50.19 -37.82 1.75
C MET A 1 49.46 -38.83 0.92
N ASN A 2 48.20 -39.07 1.25
CA ASN A 2 47.48 -40.28 0.79
C ASN A 2 46.97 -40.06 -0.63
N GLU A 3 47.09 -41.02 -1.51
CA GLU A 3 46.68 -41.01 -2.92
C GLU A 3 45.18 -40.59 -3.08
N LYS A 4 44.34 -40.91 -2.09
CA LYS A 4 42.94 -40.49 -2.02
C LYS A 4 42.77 -38.98 -1.84
N ASP A 5 43.72 -38.29 -1.22
CA ASP A 5 43.67 -36.83 -1.01
C ASP A 5 44.06 -36.04 -2.28
N GLN A 6 44.67 -36.71 -3.26
CA GLN A 6 44.95 -36.11 -4.55
C GLN A 6 43.78 -36.21 -5.52
N LEU A 7 43.05 -37.34 -5.52
CA LEU A 7 41.92 -37.60 -6.42
C LEU A 7 40.78 -36.59 -6.25
N TRP A 8 40.42 -36.27 -4.99
CA TRP A 8 39.33 -35.29 -4.79
C TRP A 8 39.72 -33.84 -5.16
N ARG A 9 41.03 -33.53 -5.15
CA ARG A 9 41.54 -32.22 -5.59
C ARG A 9 41.57 -32.07 -7.11
N GLU A 10 41.70 -33.19 -7.84
CA GLU A 10 41.59 -33.24 -9.30
C GLU A 10 40.15 -33.24 -9.78
N GLU A 11 39.25 -33.99 -9.09
CA GLU A 11 37.81 -34.04 -9.43
C GLU A 11 37.04 -32.77 -9.07
N VAL A 12 37.43 -32.06 -8.02
CA VAL A 12 36.83 -30.80 -7.61
C VAL A 12 37.86 -29.70 -7.74
N SER A 13 38.21 -29.35 -8.96
CA SER A 13 39.13 -28.24 -9.24
C SER A 13 38.40 -26.90 -9.08
N ILE A 14 37.93 -26.60 -7.86
CA ILE A 14 37.38 -25.31 -7.48
C ILE A 14 38.39 -24.17 -7.73
N PHE A 15 39.68 -24.47 -7.58
CA PHE A 15 40.75 -23.50 -7.79
C PHE A 15 41.13 -23.29 -9.27
N ALA A 16 40.97 -24.25 -10.15
CA ALA A 16 41.30 -24.10 -11.57
C ALA A 16 40.22 -23.32 -12.36
N ALA A 17 38.99 -23.30 -11.87
CA ALA A 17 37.92 -22.47 -12.45
C ALA A 17 38.06 -21.00 -12.04
N ASP A 18 38.58 -20.73 -10.84
CA ASP A 18 38.60 -19.40 -10.24
C ASP A 18 39.66 -18.46 -10.84
N GLU A 19 40.82 -19.01 -11.25
CA GLU A 19 41.88 -18.20 -11.84
C GLU A 19 41.60 -17.72 -13.28
N ARG A 20 40.69 -18.38 -14.00
CA ARG A 20 40.40 -18.04 -15.41
C ARG A 20 39.25 -17.07 -15.60
N TYR A 21 38.32 -16.95 -14.65
CA TYR A 21 37.04 -16.25 -14.90
C TYR A 21 36.87 -14.89 -14.27
N VAL A 22 37.51 -14.57 -13.16
CA VAL A 22 37.32 -13.24 -12.54
C VAL A 22 38.63 -12.63 -12.07
N ASN A 23 39.35 -11.97 -12.95
CA ASN A 23 40.45 -11.07 -12.56
C ASN A 23 39.85 -9.89 -11.76
N ARG A 24 40.49 -9.46 -10.64
CA ARG A 24 40.08 -8.31 -9.81
C ARG A 24 39.68 -7.09 -10.63
N ARG A 25 40.39 -6.83 -11.73
CA ARG A 25 40.11 -5.73 -12.65
C ARG A 25 38.78 -5.94 -13.42
N GLN A 26 38.43 -7.16 -13.81
CA GLN A 26 37.19 -7.48 -14.49
C GLN A 26 36.01 -7.42 -13.51
N PHE A 27 36.19 -7.90 -12.28
CA PHE A 27 35.22 -7.79 -11.22
C PHE A 27 34.90 -6.33 -10.88
N ALA A 28 35.93 -5.51 -10.73
CA ALA A 28 35.75 -4.06 -10.51
C ALA A 28 34.99 -3.38 -11.66
N LYS A 29 35.34 -3.71 -12.93
CA LYS A 29 34.60 -3.21 -14.10
C LYS A 29 33.13 -3.66 -14.10
N PHE A 30 32.87 -4.92 -13.77
CA PHE A 30 31.51 -5.43 -13.66
C PHE A 30 30.70 -4.69 -12.58
N LEU A 31 31.28 -4.50 -11.38
CA LEU A 31 30.64 -3.73 -10.32
C LEU A 31 30.34 -2.28 -10.73
N VAL A 32 31.29 -1.61 -11.37
CA VAL A 32 31.07 -0.24 -11.85
C VAL A 32 29.97 -0.18 -12.91
N LEU A 33 29.97 -1.10 -13.87
CA LEU A 33 28.95 -1.13 -14.93
C LEU A 33 27.55 -1.43 -14.38
N THR A 34 27.45 -2.39 -13.46
CA THR A 34 26.15 -2.73 -12.84
C THR A 34 25.64 -1.57 -11.98
N SER A 35 26.50 -0.93 -11.18
CA SER A 35 26.15 0.24 -10.37
C SER A 35 25.73 1.42 -11.24
N ALA A 36 26.46 1.67 -12.34
CA ALA A 36 26.11 2.71 -13.30
C ALA A 36 24.77 2.43 -13.99
N GLY A 37 24.51 1.18 -14.38
CA GLY A 37 23.23 0.76 -14.96
C GLY A 37 22.06 0.96 -14.00
N MET A 38 22.23 0.57 -12.73
CA MET A 38 21.22 0.80 -11.68
C MET A 38 20.99 2.30 -11.43
N PHE A 39 22.05 3.09 -11.40
CA PHE A 39 21.95 4.55 -11.22
C PHE A 39 21.16 5.19 -12.38
N VAL A 40 21.51 4.87 -13.62
CA VAL A 40 20.81 5.39 -14.80
C VAL A 40 19.34 4.96 -14.81
N GLY A 41 19.05 3.70 -14.47
CA GLY A 41 17.67 3.19 -14.37
C GLY A 41 16.86 3.93 -13.32
N ASN A 42 17.41 4.12 -12.12
CA ASN A 42 16.75 4.87 -11.05
C ASN A 42 16.57 6.35 -11.42
N LEU A 43 17.58 6.97 -12.01
CA LEU A 43 17.47 8.35 -12.48
C LEU A 43 16.39 8.51 -13.55
N TRP A 44 16.29 7.57 -14.48
CA TRP A 44 15.24 7.55 -15.49
C TRP A 44 13.84 7.47 -14.87
N ILE A 45 13.64 6.60 -13.87
CA ILE A 45 12.36 6.47 -13.16
C ILE A 45 12.02 7.79 -12.44
N LEU A 46 12.98 8.41 -11.75
CA LEU A 46 12.80 9.69 -11.08
C LEU A 46 12.43 10.82 -12.04
N VAL A 47 13.17 10.94 -13.15
CA VAL A 47 12.90 11.96 -14.16
C VAL A 47 11.52 11.73 -14.80
N ARG A 48 11.20 10.49 -15.16
CA ARG A 48 9.90 10.14 -15.70
C ARG A 48 8.78 10.46 -14.72
N SER A 49 8.92 10.08 -13.45
CA SER A 49 7.92 10.37 -12.40
C SER A 49 7.72 11.88 -12.22
N TRP A 50 8.79 12.65 -12.28
CA TRP A 50 8.73 14.11 -12.19
C TRP A 50 8.04 14.75 -13.40
N LEU A 51 8.33 14.26 -14.60
CA LEU A 51 7.73 14.78 -15.86
C LEU A 51 6.27 14.36 -16.04
N THR A 52 5.89 13.14 -15.59
CA THR A 52 4.51 12.64 -15.77
C THR A 52 3.55 13.09 -14.67
N GLY A 53 4.08 13.67 -13.58
CA GLY A 53 3.29 14.05 -12.42
C GLY A 53 2.70 12.85 -11.66
N GLN A 54 2.00 13.13 -10.58
CA GLN A 54 1.21 12.10 -9.89
C GLN A 54 -0.02 11.77 -10.74
N PRO A 55 -0.34 10.49 -10.95
CA PRO A 55 -1.58 10.13 -11.61
C PRO A 55 -2.76 10.74 -10.84
N ALA A 56 -3.60 11.51 -11.53
CA ALA A 56 -4.80 12.04 -10.92
C ALA A 56 -5.70 10.88 -10.45
N TRP A 57 -6.27 11.01 -9.26
CA TRP A 57 -7.22 10.02 -8.74
C TRP A 57 -8.42 9.92 -9.67
N PRO A 58 -8.93 8.71 -9.98
CA PRO A 58 -10.11 8.56 -10.79
C PRO A 58 -11.33 9.17 -10.10
N VAL A 59 -12.14 9.88 -10.86
CA VAL A 59 -13.41 10.41 -10.37
C VAL A 59 -14.48 9.33 -10.56
N GLN A 60 -15.02 8.80 -9.47
CA GLN A 60 -15.94 7.66 -9.50
C GLN A 60 -17.20 7.93 -8.67
N PRO A 61 -18.42 7.77 -9.23
CA PRO A 61 -19.64 7.82 -8.45
C PRO A 61 -19.71 6.63 -7.49
N VAL A 62 -20.04 6.91 -6.23
CA VAL A 62 -20.07 5.91 -5.16
C VAL A 62 -21.50 5.56 -4.76
N ALA A 63 -22.34 6.56 -4.48
CA ALA A 63 -23.71 6.34 -4.02
C ALA A 63 -24.59 7.56 -4.30
N LYS A 64 -25.90 7.37 -4.34
CA LYS A 64 -26.87 8.46 -4.21
C LYS A 64 -27.09 8.80 -2.74
N LEU A 65 -27.39 10.06 -2.45
CA LEU A 65 -27.61 10.53 -1.08
C LEU A 65 -28.72 9.77 -0.34
N ASN A 66 -29.77 9.39 -1.08
CA ASN A 66 -30.93 8.69 -0.53
C ASN A 66 -30.78 7.16 -0.55
N GLU A 67 -29.69 6.63 -1.10
CA GLU A 67 -29.47 5.19 -1.24
C GLU A 67 -29.13 4.52 0.10
N ILE A 68 -28.49 5.26 1.00
CA ILE A 68 -28.00 4.73 2.26
C ILE A 68 -28.80 5.36 3.40
N PRO A 69 -29.49 4.58 4.25
CA PRO A 69 -30.14 5.13 5.44
C PRO A 69 -29.13 5.63 6.46
N VAL A 70 -29.56 6.49 7.41
CA VAL A 70 -28.73 6.92 8.53
C VAL A 70 -28.30 5.69 9.35
N GLY A 71 -27.00 5.60 9.67
CA GLY A 71 -26.40 4.41 10.28
C GLY A 71 -26.11 3.28 9.30
N GLY A 72 -26.43 3.44 8.01
CA GLY A 72 -26.18 2.45 6.97
C GLY A 72 -24.77 2.56 6.38
N VAL A 73 -24.37 1.51 5.66
CA VAL A 73 -23.08 1.39 5.00
C VAL A 73 -23.22 0.95 3.55
N LYS A 74 -22.26 1.34 2.72
CA LYS A 74 -22.10 0.80 1.37
C LYS A 74 -20.63 0.45 1.13
N LEU A 75 -20.39 -0.77 0.67
CA LEU A 75 -19.06 -1.19 0.25
C LEU A 75 -18.85 -0.83 -1.22
N PHE A 76 -17.66 -0.35 -1.55
CA PHE A 76 -17.25 -0.02 -2.92
C PHE A 76 -15.76 -0.24 -3.11
N ARG A 77 -15.24 0.00 -4.28
CA ARG A 77 -13.81 -0.15 -4.58
C ARG A 77 -13.26 1.14 -5.14
N TYR A 78 -12.15 1.61 -4.59
CA TYR A 78 -11.51 2.84 -4.99
C TYR A 78 -10.06 2.93 -4.45
N PRO A 79 -9.07 3.40 -5.22
CA PRO A 79 -9.18 3.86 -6.62
C PRO A 79 -9.22 2.72 -7.64
N GLY A 80 -8.82 1.52 -7.24
CA GLY A 80 -8.74 0.35 -8.11
C GLY A 80 -9.68 -0.79 -7.67
N PRO A 81 -9.79 -1.84 -8.51
CA PRO A 81 -10.67 -2.98 -8.25
C PRO A 81 -10.20 -3.83 -7.05
N GLN A 82 -8.95 -3.67 -6.60
CA GLN A 82 -8.37 -4.40 -5.45
C GLN A 82 -8.39 -3.59 -4.15
N ASP A 83 -8.98 -2.39 -4.16
CA ASP A 83 -8.97 -1.49 -3.01
C ASP A 83 -10.38 -1.38 -2.41
N PRO A 84 -10.72 -2.27 -1.46
CA PRO A 84 -12.02 -2.24 -0.80
C PRO A 84 -12.14 -1.01 0.08
N CYS A 85 -13.29 -0.35 -0.01
CA CYS A 85 -13.63 0.84 0.75
C CYS A 85 -15.02 0.69 1.37
N ILE A 86 -15.22 1.39 2.48
CA ILE A 86 -16.49 1.45 3.20
C ILE A 86 -16.97 2.91 3.25
N LEU A 87 -18.18 3.15 2.77
CA LEU A 87 -18.90 4.42 2.93
C LEU A 87 -19.91 4.24 4.06
N VAL A 88 -19.91 5.16 5.02
CA VAL A 88 -20.81 5.17 6.17
C VAL A 88 -21.60 6.47 6.17
N ARG A 89 -22.92 6.38 6.32
CA ARG A 89 -23.78 7.52 6.64
C ARG A 89 -23.99 7.56 8.14
N HIS A 90 -23.24 8.40 8.84
CA HIS A 90 -23.29 8.47 10.31
C HIS A 90 -24.17 9.64 10.84
N GLY A 91 -24.75 10.42 9.97
CA GLY A 91 -25.69 11.49 10.29
C GLY A 91 -26.66 11.78 9.14
N GLU A 92 -27.58 12.72 9.34
CA GLU A 92 -28.56 13.08 8.33
C GLU A 92 -27.92 13.49 6.99
N THR A 93 -26.88 14.30 7.05
CA THR A 93 -26.12 14.79 5.88
C THR A 93 -24.64 14.42 5.94
N GLU A 94 -24.24 13.62 6.93
CA GLU A 94 -22.84 13.30 7.22
C GLU A 94 -22.48 11.93 6.65
N PHE A 95 -21.52 11.96 5.73
CA PHE A 95 -20.96 10.78 5.09
C PHE A 95 -19.45 10.75 5.30
N ALA A 96 -18.91 9.58 5.57
CA ALA A 96 -17.49 9.35 5.65
C ALA A 96 -17.13 8.07 4.89
N ALA A 97 -16.02 8.09 4.17
CA ALA A 97 -15.54 6.91 3.46
C ALA A 97 -14.07 6.66 3.77
N TYR A 98 -13.75 5.39 3.98
CA TYR A 98 -12.42 4.94 4.37
C TYR A 98 -12.01 3.70 3.59
N SER A 99 -10.70 3.49 3.50
CA SER A 99 -10.19 2.16 3.13
C SER A 99 -10.70 1.12 4.13
N GLN A 100 -11.19 0.01 3.63
CA GLN A 100 -11.63 -1.10 4.48
C GLN A 100 -10.45 -1.94 5.00
N LYS A 101 -9.22 -1.64 4.59
CA LYS A 101 -8.00 -2.32 5.04
C LYS A 101 -7.52 -1.70 6.35
N CYS A 102 -7.54 -2.48 7.44
CA CYS A 102 -6.99 -2.08 8.74
C CYS A 102 -5.50 -1.73 8.61
N THR A 103 -5.10 -0.62 9.24
CA THR A 103 -3.71 -0.12 9.17
C THR A 103 -2.72 -0.92 10.01
N HIS A 104 -3.18 -1.95 10.75
CA HIS A 104 -2.31 -2.91 11.42
C HIS A 104 -1.85 -4.02 10.46
N LEU A 105 -2.73 -4.93 10.05
CA LEU A 105 -2.44 -6.09 9.20
C LEU A 105 -3.47 -6.30 8.07
N SER A 106 -4.06 -5.23 7.57
CA SER A 106 -4.97 -5.23 6.42
C SER A 106 -6.24 -6.09 6.55
N CYS A 107 -6.62 -6.47 7.77
CA CYS A 107 -7.92 -7.11 8.01
C CYS A 107 -9.07 -6.18 7.60
N ALA A 108 -10.19 -6.75 7.18
CA ALA A 108 -11.36 -5.97 6.79
C ALA A 108 -11.99 -5.28 8.01
N VAL A 109 -12.17 -3.97 7.91
CA VAL A 109 -12.85 -3.13 8.90
C VAL A 109 -14.33 -3.07 8.56
N TYR A 110 -15.19 -3.07 9.58
CA TYR A 110 -16.63 -2.91 9.45
C TYR A 110 -17.16 -1.78 10.35
N TYR A 111 -18.32 -1.25 10.02
CA TYR A 111 -18.99 -0.25 10.84
C TYR A 111 -19.91 -0.94 11.87
N SER A 112 -19.80 -0.52 13.13
CA SER A 112 -20.66 -0.96 14.23
C SER A 112 -21.63 0.18 14.61
N PRO A 113 -22.90 0.13 14.16
CA PRO A 113 -23.88 1.19 14.44
C PRO A 113 -24.14 1.36 15.93
N GLY A 114 -24.17 0.25 16.69
CA GLY A 114 -24.40 0.27 18.14
C GLY A 114 -23.31 1.00 18.92
N HIS A 115 -22.08 1.03 18.41
CA HIS A 115 -20.96 1.73 19.04
C HIS A 115 -20.59 3.04 18.31
N GLY A 116 -21.18 3.30 17.14
CA GLY A 116 -20.89 4.51 16.35
C GLY A 116 -19.43 4.61 15.87
N ARG A 117 -18.77 3.47 15.64
CA ARG A 117 -17.34 3.42 15.28
C ARG A 117 -17.05 2.33 14.24
N LEU A 118 -15.87 2.39 13.65
CA LEU A 118 -15.35 1.36 12.78
C LEU A 118 -14.52 0.37 13.60
N GLU A 119 -14.69 -0.93 13.36
CA GLU A 119 -14.08 -2.00 14.12
C GLU A 119 -13.34 -2.99 13.23
N CYS A 120 -12.15 -3.40 13.67
CA CYS A 120 -11.35 -4.46 13.07
C CYS A 120 -11.37 -5.69 13.98
N PRO A 121 -11.97 -6.82 13.57
CA PRO A 121 -12.19 -7.97 14.44
C PRO A 121 -10.91 -8.77 14.75
N CYS A 122 -9.85 -8.61 13.93
CA CYS A 122 -8.66 -9.45 14.05
C CYS A 122 -7.89 -9.20 15.37
N HIS A 123 -7.75 -7.94 15.77
CA HIS A 123 -6.97 -7.56 16.96
C HIS A 123 -7.63 -6.39 17.72
N GLU A 124 -8.95 -6.33 17.68
CA GLU A 124 -9.73 -5.32 18.41
C GLU A 124 -9.27 -3.87 18.16
N GLY A 125 -8.96 -3.57 16.90
CA GLY A 125 -8.66 -2.20 16.48
C GLY A 125 -9.94 -1.40 16.28
N PHE A 126 -10.05 -0.24 16.91
CA PHE A 126 -11.22 0.63 16.82
C PHE A 126 -10.83 1.97 16.23
N PHE A 127 -11.69 2.48 15.33
CA PHE A 127 -11.46 3.73 14.64
C PHE A 127 -12.70 4.62 14.68
N SER A 128 -12.49 5.91 14.77
CA SER A 128 -13.54 6.91 14.71
C SER A 128 -14.18 6.95 13.32
N VAL A 129 -15.52 6.95 13.27
CA VAL A 129 -16.26 7.06 12.02
C VAL A 129 -16.17 8.47 11.42
N ARG A 130 -15.87 9.52 12.20
CA ARG A 130 -15.84 10.90 11.75
C ARG A 130 -14.56 11.24 10.98
N ASP A 131 -13.42 10.82 11.51
CA ASP A 131 -12.10 11.22 11.03
C ASP A 131 -11.14 10.04 10.77
N GLY A 132 -11.56 8.80 11.06
CA GLY A 132 -10.74 7.61 10.82
C GLY A 132 -9.63 7.40 11.82
N ARG A 133 -9.45 8.29 12.83
CA ARG A 133 -8.38 8.15 13.83
C ARG A 133 -8.52 6.87 14.64
N VAL A 134 -7.40 6.36 15.12
CA VAL A 134 -7.37 5.21 16.03
C VAL A 134 -7.95 5.61 17.39
N LEU A 135 -8.93 4.85 17.87
CA LEU A 135 -9.51 5.00 19.20
C LEU A 135 -8.88 4.03 20.17
N GLN A 136 -8.57 2.81 19.71
CA GLN A 136 -8.00 1.75 20.55
C GLN A 136 -7.41 0.64 19.68
N GLY A 137 -6.50 -0.14 20.25
CA GLY A 137 -5.91 -1.34 19.67
C GLY A 137 -4.53 -1.11 19.06
N PRO A 138 -3.96 -2.13 18.39
CA PRO A 138 -2.60 -2.09 17.86
C PRO A 138 -2.39 -1.20 16.62
N PRO A 139 -3.39 -0.75 15.84
CA PRO A 139 -3.16 0.19 14.75
C PRO A 139 -2.51 1.48 15.25
N GLN A 140 -1.48 1.97 14.54
CA GLN A 140 -0.76 3.20 14.91
C GLN A 140 -1.08 4.37 13.99
N ARG A 141 -1.83 4.14 12.92
CA ARG A 141 -2.18 5.16 11.92
C ARG A 141 -3.67 5.15 11.67
N PRO A 142 -4.29 6.31 11.40
CA PRO A 142 -5.69 6.40 11.02
C PRO A 142 -5.96 5.60 9.73
N LEU A 143 -7.23 5.29 9.49
CA LEU A 143 -7.65 4.69 8.22
C LEU A 143 -7.50 5.72 7.09
N PRO A 144 -6.94 5.33 5.93
CA PRO A 144 -6.93 6.19 4.75
C PRO A 144 -8.36 6.64 4.41
N ARG A 145 -8.55 7.94 4.32
CA ARG A 145 -9.84 8.55 4.03
C ARG A 145 -10.03 8.70 2.53
N ILE A 146 -11.21 8.35 2.04
CA ILE A 146 -11.60 8.62 0.66
C ILE A 146 -12.24 10.01 0.61
N VAL A 147 -11.68 10.87 -0.22
CA VAL A 147 -12.21 12.23 -0.42
C VAL A 147 -13.52 12.12 -1.20
N LEU A 148 -14.60 12.58 -0.59
CA LEU A 148 -15.92 12.57 -1.17
C LEU A 148 -16.33 13.99 -1.56
N GLU A 149 -16.84 14.15 -2.78
CA GLU A 149 -17.51 15.36 -3.25
C GLU A 149 -18.99 15.07 -3.49
N ARG A 150 -19.82 16.02 -3.10
CA ARG A 150 -21.23 15.98 -3.44
C ARG A 150 -21.46 16.66 -4.80
N ARG A 151 -22.00 15.90 -5.76
CA ARG A 151 -22.38 16.41 -7.09
C ARG A 151 -23.88 16.16 -7.30
N GLY A 152 -24.66 17.19 -7.00
CA GLY A 152 -26.14 17.08 -7.01
C GLY A 152 -26.64 16.13 -5.93
N ASP A 153 -27.26 15.01 -6.34
CA ASP A 153 -27.79 13.95 -5.49
C ASP A 153 -26.80 12.77 -5.30
N GLN A 154 -25.59 12.87 -5.87
CA GLN A 154 -24.60 11.80 -5.83
C GLN A 154 -23.36 12.17 -5.00
N LEU A 155 -22.80 11.17 -4.32
CA LEU A 155 -21.46 11.20 -3.72
C LEU A 155 -20.47 10.59 -4.71
N VAL A 156 -19.39 11.32 -4.93
CA VAL A 156 -18.32 10.97 -5.87
C VAL A 156 -17.00 10.92 -5.13
N ALA A 157 -16.24 9.83 -5.32
CA ALA A 157 -14.87 9.73 -4.82
C ALA A 157 -13.93 10.45 -5.79
N THR A 158 -13.05 11.30 -5.26
CA THR A 158 -12.13 12.14 -6.04
C THR A 158 -10.68 11.99 -5.63
N GLY A 159 -10.40 11.30 -4.50
CA GLY A 159 -9.04 11.13 -4.02
C GLY A 159 -8.93 10.23 -2.80
N VAL A 160 -7.70 9.94 -2.41
CA VAL A 160 -7.37 9.24 -1.16
C VAL A 160 -6.45 10.13 -0.34
N ASP A 161 -6.86 10.40 0.89
CA ASP A 161 -6.06 11.07 1.90
C ASP A 161 -5.49 10.00 2.85
N LEU A 162 -4.18 9.85 2.86
CA LEU A 162 -3.48 8.82 3.66
C LEU A 162 -3.44 9.15 5.15
N GLN A 163 -3.78 10.38 5.54
CA GLN A 163 -3.78 10.84 6.94
C GLN A 163 -2.48 10.43 7.67
N THR A 164 -1.34 10.73 7.06
CA THR A 164 -0.02 10.33 7.58
C THR A 164 0.37 11.13 8.82
N GLU A 165 -0.28 12.26 9.07
CA GLU A 165 -0.08 13.06 10.27
C GLU A 165 -1.32 12.95 11.16
N ALA A 166 -1.10 12.62 12.44
CA ALA A 166 -2.12 12.73 13.47
C ALA A 166 -2.31 14.23 13.78
N SER A 167 -3.42 14.79 13.34
CA SER A 167 -3.86 16.13 13.75
C SER A 167 -4.36 16.12 15.18
#